data_a5648f6e2c5660ca770e716dda23aeda
#
_entry.id   a5648f6e2c5660ca770e716dda23aeda
#
_cell.length_a   1.000
_cell.length_b   1.000
_cell.length_c   1.000
_cell.angle_alpha   90.00
_cell.angle_beta   90.00
_cell.angle_gamma   90.00
#
_symmetry.space_group_name_H-M   'P 1'
#
loop_
_entity.id
_entity.type
_entity.pdbx_description
1 polymer ?
#
loop_
_entity_poly.entity_id
_entity_poly.type
_entity_poly.pdbx_seq_one_letter_code
_entity_poly.pdbx_strand_id
1 'polypeptide(L)'
;MTKLGYLTPVPRFEKYKLAPAVMALGYTALANLGVGRLSEPFRQELMRQTGGACAVGGRDRHSMIYFGQARSELTIGVQLDVGSRIPIATTAMGRAYLWALPDDERATLLRELREHYGSRWSKMRDGIERSGETIAKHGFTMSAGEWQDDVHAVGVALKLNDGTGPYAFNCGAPAFRFTEERLLNDIGPRLVAMVRNIEAALGGIAPQPAQSEKRQSKNKNGKPGGRIARVAEGFRQA
;
A
#
# COMPACT_ATOMS: atom_id res chain seq x y z
N MET A 1 -28.49 -14.76 2.23
CA MET A 1 -28.21 -13.58 3.07
C MET A 1 -29.43 -13.17 3.91
N THR A 2 -30.64 -13.06 3.35
CA THR A 2 -31.85 -12.71 4.11
C THR A 2 -32.22 -13.79 5.13
N LYS A 3 -32.23 -15.08 4.72
CA LYS A 3 -32.47 -16.22 5.63
C LYS A 3 -31.46 -16.33 6.78
N LEU A 4 -30.23 -15.77 6.59
CA LEU A 4 -29.17 -15.75 7.61
C LEU A 4 -29.22 -14.49 8.49
N GLY A 5 -30.21 -13.62 8.30
CA GLY A 5 -30.37 -12.40 9.10
C GLY A 5 -29.39 -11.27 8.79
N TYR A 6 -28.60 -11.36 7.69
CA TYR A 6 -27.63 -10.30 7.31
C TYR A 6 -28.23 -9.21 6.45
N LEU A 7 -29.36 -9.48 5.78
CA LEU A 7 -30.12 -8.51 4.99
C LEU A 7 -31.56 -8.44 5.44
N THR A 8 -32.10 -7.24 5.52
CA THR A 8 -33.49 -6.97 5.77
C THR A 8 -34.12 -6.38 4.50
N PRO A 9 -35.21 -6.96 3.97
CA PRO A 9 -35.91 -6.38 2.81
C PRO A 9 -36.56 -5.05 3.20
N VAL A 10 -36.56 -4.11 2.27
CA VAL A 10 -37.29 -2.84 2.36
C VAL A 10 -38.31 -2.80 1.22
N PRO A 11 -39.48 -3.41 1.38
CA PRO A 11 -40.42 -3.67 0.29
C PRO A 11 -40.82 -2.41 -0.48
N ARG A 12 -41.02 -1.27 0.21
CA ARG A 12 -41.39 0.02 -0.39
C ARG A 12 -40.44 0.48 -1.50
N PHE A 13 -39.19 0.05 -1.48
CA PHE A 13 -38.15 0.49 -2.43
C PHE A 13 -37.56 -0.66 -3.25
N GLU A 14 -38.10 -1.88 -3.11
CA GLU A 14 -37.54 -3.11 -3.73
C GLU A 14 -36.03 -3.29 -3.48
N LYS A 15 -35.58 -2.87 -2.30
CA LYS A 15 -34.19 -2.86 -1.91
C LYS A 15 -33.95 -3.68 -0.64
N TYR A 16 -32.70 -3.92 -0.34
CA TYR A 16 -32.25 -4.53 0.90
C TYR A 16 -31.38 -3.55 1.68
N LYS A 17 -31.48 -3.60 3.00
CA LYS A 17 -30.55 -2.95 3.92
C LYS A 17 -29.75 -3.99 4.69
N LEU A 18 -28.55 -3.62 5.13
CA LEU A 18 -27.77 -4.44 6.04
C LEU A 18 -28.51 -4.55 7.38
N ALA A 19 -28.58 -5.76 7.90
CA ALA A 19 -29.13 -6.00 9.23
C ALA A 19 -28.03 -5.84 10.30
N PRO A 20 -28.37 -5.57 11.58
CA PRO A 20 -27.41 -5.42 12.67
C PRO A 20 -26.43 -6.59 12.83
N ALA A 21 -26.83 -7.80 12.45
CA ALA A 21 -25.98 -8.99 12.48
C ALA A 21 -24.67 -8.85 11.66
N VAL A 22 -24.67 -8.00 10.60
CA VAL A 22 -23.46 -7.71 9.81
C VAL A 22 -22.43 -6.95 10.65
N MET A 23 -22.85 -6.09 11.59
CA MET A 23 -21.96 -5.37 12.49
C MET A 23 -21.18 -6.32 13.39
N ALA A 24 -21.82 -7.38 13.88
CA ALA A 24 -21.15 -8.39 14.70
C ALA A 24 -20.02 -9.09 13.94
N LEU A 25 -20.25 -9.46 12.67
CA LEU A 25 -19.22 -10.05 11.81
C LEU A 25 -18.07 -9.06 11.55
N GLY A 26 -18.40 -7.83 11.17
CA GLY A 26 -17.42 -6.79 10.88
C GLY A 26 -16.58 -6.44 12.11
N TYR A 27 -17.22 -6.28 13.26
CA TYR A 27 -16.52 -5.98 14.52
C TYR A 27 -15.58 -7.11 14.93
N THR A 28 -16.03 -8.37 14.86
CA THR A 28 -15.18 -9.53 15.16
C THR A 28 -13.98 -9.59 14.22
N ALA A 29 -14.18 -9.35 12.93
CA ALA A 29 -13.09 -9.30 11.96
C ALA A 29 -12.08 -8.19 12.31
N LEU A 30 -12.53 -6.98 12.59
CA LEU A 30 -11.66 -5.85 12.97
C LEU A 30 -10.95 -6.06 14.31
N ALA A 31 -11.63 -6.65 15.30
CA ALA A 31 -11.05 -6.94 16.61
C ALA A 31 -9.89 -7.95 16.52
N ASN A 32 -9.99 -8.91 15.60
CA ASN A 32 -8.94 -9.89 15.34
C ASN A 32 -7.78 -9.34 14.50
N LEU A 33 -7.94 -8.19 13.83
CA LEU A 33 -6.87 -7.49 13.13
C LEU A 33 -6.07 -6.63 14.13
N GLY A 34 -5.21 -7.27 14.91
CA GLY A 34 -4.39 -6.62 15.95
C GLY A 34 -3.62 -5.39 15.44
N VAL A 35 -3.19 -5.41 14.16
CA VAL A 35 -2.47 -4.30 13.51
C VAL A 35 -3.28 -3.01 13.50
N GLY A 36 -4.59 -3.05 13.29
CA GLY A 36 -5.45 -1.87 13.25
C GLY A 36 -5.46 -1.12 14.58
N ARG A 37 -5.62 -1.85 15.68
CA ARG A 37 -5.67 -1.29 17.03
C ARG A 37 -4.29 -0.87 17.54
N LEU A 38 -3.29 -1.72 17.36
CA LEU A 38 -1.94 -1.47 17.86
C LEU A 38 -1.26 -0.31 17.13
N SER A 39 -1.56 -0.12 15.83
CA SER A 39 -1.03 1.00 15.06
C SER A 39 -1.77 2.33 15.28
N GLU A 40 -2.86 2.36 16.02
CA GLU A 40 -3.68 3.57 16.18
C GLU A 40 -2.91 4.76 16.80
N PRO A 41 -2.20 4.62 17.92
CA PRO A 41 -1.45 5.74 18.51
C PRO A 41 -0.36 6.27 17.55
N PHE A 42 0.28 5.40 16.80
CA PHE A 42 1.30 5.79 15.82
C PHE A 42 0.70 6.57 14.64
N ARG A 43 -0.46 6.14 14.14
CA ARG A 43 -1.18 6.85 13.06
C ARG A 43 -1.69 8.21 13.54
N GLN A 44 -2.20 8.30 14.77
CA GLN A 44 -2.62 9.57 15.36
C GLN A 44 -1.46 10.55 15.51
N GLU A 45 -0.29 10.06 15.94
CA GLU A 45 0.91 10.89 16.05
C GLU A 45 1.37 11.40 14.69
N LEU A 46 1.47 10.53 13.69
CA LEU A 46 1.84 10.94 12.34
C LEU A 46 0.84 11.94 11.74
N MET A 47 -0.45 11.74 11.97
CA MET A 47 -1.50 12.68 11.57
C MET A 47 -1.28 14.07 12.21
N ARG A 48 -0.98 14.13 13.52
CA ARG A 48 -0.71 15.41 14.20
C ARG A 48 0.53 16.10 13.64
N GLN A 49 1.60 15.37 13.37
CA GLN A 49 2.86 15.90 12.84
C GLN A 49 2.74 16.42 11.42
N THR A 50 1.98 15.73 10.58
CA THR A 50 1.93 16.00 9.13
C THR A 50 0.70 16.79 8.70
N GLY A 51 -0.37 16.67 9.46
CA GLY A 51 -1.72 17.15 9.10
C GLY A 51 -2.37 16.34 7.97
N GLY A 52 -1.80 15.20 7.61
CA GLY A 52 -2.38 14.26 6.64
C GLY A 52 -3.27 13.20 7.31
N ALA A 53 -4.15 12.58 6.54
CA ALA A 53 -4.90 11.41 6.98
C ALA A 53 -4.02 10.16 6.87
N CYS A 54 -3.91 9.39 7.94
CA CYS A 54 -3.11 8.17 8.01
C CYS A 54 -4.03 6.95 8.16
N ALA A 55 -3.84 5.93 7.35
CA ALA A 55 -4.65 4.72 7.42
C ALA A 55 -3.80 3.45 7.33
N VAL A 56 -4.41 2.34 7.76
CA VAL A 56 -3.93 0.97 7.57
C VAL A 56 -5.00 0.16 6.88
N GLY A 57 -4.60 -0.71 5.96
CA GLY A 57 -5.53 -1.56 5.23
C GLY A 57 -4.87 -2.83 4.70
N GLY A 58 -5.73 -3.67 4.15
CA GLY A 58 -5.33 -4.90 3.47
C GLY A 58 -6.10 -5.09 2.16
N ARG A 59 -5.72 -6.11 1.40
CA ARG A 59 -6.33 -6.39 0.09
C ARG A 59 -7.73 -6.98 0.23
N ASP A 60 -8.60 -6.51 -0.63
CA ASP A 60 -9.84 -7.18 -0.99
C ASP A 60 -10.02 -7.14 -2.52
N ARG A 61 -9.75 -8.25 -3.18
CA ARG A 61 -9.74 -8.38 -4.65
C ARG A 61 -8.76 -7.39 -5.30
N HIS A 62 -9.26 -6.40 -6.06
CA HIS A 62 -8.49 -5.38 -6.77
C HIS A 62 -8.41 -4.05 -6.01
N SER A 63 -8.80 -4.04 -4.74
CA SER A 63 -8.84 -2.86 -3.87
C SER A 63 -8.13 -3.11 -2.55
N MET A 64 -7.72 -2.03 -1.91
CA MET A 64 -7.39 -2.00 -0.50
C MET A 64 -8.64 -1.60 0.29
N ILE A 65 -8.87 -2.25 1.43
CA ILE A 65 -9.93 -1.89 2.37
C ILE A 65 -9.29 -1.35 3.65
N TYR A 66 -9.80 -0.24 4.17
CA TYR A 66 -9.28 0.37 5.40
C TYR A 66 -9.76 -0.37 6.64
N PHE A 67 -8.82 -0.72 7.50
CA PHE A 67 -9.06 -1.35 8.81
C PHE A 67 -8.99 -0.35 9.96
N GLY A 68 -8.30 0.77 9.74
CA GLY A 68 -8.18 1.84 10.71
C GLY A 68 -7.63 3.09 10.06
N GLN A 69 -8.00 4.24 10.63
CA GLN A 69 -7.52 5.54 10.18
C GLN A 69 -7.36 6.52 11.32
N ALA A 70 -6.54 7.54 11.10
CA ALA A 70 -6.43 8.75 11.91
C ALA A 70 -6.49 9.95 10.96
N ARG A 71 -7.43 10.86 11.21
CA ARG A 71 -7.59 12.12 10.47
C ARG A 71 -8.00 13.25 11.40
N SER A 72 -7.65 14.48 11.04
CA SER A 72 -8.16 15.65 11.71
C SER A 72 -9.61 15.92 11.27
N GLU A 73 -10.44 16.41 12.16
CA GLU A 73 -11.80 16.87 11.83
C GLU A 73 -11.79 18.01 10.80
N LEU A 74 -10.69 18.76 10.75
CA LEU A 74 -10.48 19.86 9.80
C LEU A 74 -9.92 19.39 8.44
N THR A 75 -9.80 18.07 8.21
CA THR A 75 -9.28 17.56 6.95
C THR A 75 -10.28 17.83 5.83
N ILE A 76 -9.91 18.73 4.93
CA ILE A 76 -10.65 19.03 3.70
C ILE A 76 -10.25 17.98 2.66
N GLY A 77 -11.21 17.49 1.88
CA GLY A 77 -10.96 16.54 0.78
C GLY A 77 -11.65 15.19 1.00
N VAL A 78 -11.07 14.13 0.45
CA VAL A 78 -11.67 12.80 0.45
C VAL A 78 -11.79 12.25 1.86
N GLN A 79 -13.01 12.04 2.29
CA GLN A 79 -13.33 11.44 3.57
C GLN A 79 -13.46 9.92 3.39
N LEU A 80 -12.41 9.20 3.72
CA LEU A 80 -12.39 7.74 3.77
C LEU A 80 -12.49 7.29 5.23
N ASP A 81 -13.32 6.30 5.48
CA ASP A 81 -13.53 5.70 6.79
C ASP A 81 -13.12 4.22 6.81
N VAL A 82 -13.12 3.59 7.97
CA VAL A 82 -12.97 2.14 8.09
C VAL A 82 -14.00 1.44 7.20
N GLY A 83 -13.56 0.48 6.39
CA GLY A 83 -14.37 -0.17 5.36
C GLY A 83 -14.35 0.51 3.99
N SER A 84 -13.80 1.73 3.86
CA SER A 84 -13.61 2.36 2.55
C SER A 84 -12.65 1.58 1.68
N ARG A 85 -12.89 1.62 0.37
CA ARG A 85 -12.11 0.91 -0.65
C ARG A 85 -11.38 1.90 -1.54
N ILE A 86 -10.10 1.63 -1.78
CA ILE A 86 -9.27 2.38 -2.73
C ILE A 86 -8.58 1.43 -3.70
N PRO A 87 -8.35 1.82 -4.97
CA PRO A 87 -7.73 0.96 -5.97
C PRO A 87 -6.29 0.57 -5.62
N ILE A 88 -5.90 -0.68 -5.91
CA ILE A 88 -4.50 -1.13 -5.75
C ILE A 88 -3.58 -0.42 -6.75
N ALA A 89 -3.98 -0.32 -8.00
CA ALA A 89 -3.10 0.09 -9.09
C ALA A 89 -2.67 1.57 -9.05
N THR A 90 -3.51 2.44 -8.50
CA THR A 90 -3.34 3.90 -8.59
C THR A 90 -3.04 4.59 -7.26
N THR A 91 -3.11 3.87 -6.14
CA THR A 91 -2.88 4.45 -4.82
C THR A 91 -1.54 4.02 -4.23
N ALA A 92 -0.94 4.89 -3.44
CA ALA A 92 0.32 4.59 -2.76
C ALA A 92 0.20 3.35 -1.84
N MET A 93 -0.90 3.23 -1.06
CA MET A 93 -1.16 2.05 -0.23
C MET A 93 -1.22 0.76 -1.05
N GLY A 94 -1.98 0.78 -2.16
CA GLY A 94 -2.15 -0.40 -3.00
C GLY A 94 -0.85 -0.85 -3.66
N ARG A 95 -0.04 0.09 -4.14
CA ARG A 95 1.26 -0.20 -4.73
C ARG A 95 2.26 -0.70 -3.68
N ALA A 96 2.24 -0.15 -2.46
CA ALA A 96 3.06 -0.66 -1.36
C ALA A 96 2.70 -2.11 -1.03
N TYR A 97 1.41 -2.43 -0.95
CA TYR A 97 0.92 -3.80 -0.78
C TYR A 97 1.41 -4.72 -1.90
N LEU A 98 1.24 -4.31 -3.17
CA LEU A 98 1.61 -5.08 -4.35
C LEU A 98 3.10 -5.46 -4.35
N TRP A 99 3.97 -4.50 -4.04
CA TRP A 99 5.42 -4.73 -3.98
C TRP A 99 5.87 -5.51 -2.75
N ALA A 100 5.02 -5.65 -1.74
CA ALA A 100 5.29 -6.47 -0.57
C ALA A 100 4.94 -7.96 -0.79
N LEU A 101 4.18 -8.31 -1.84
CA LEU A 101 3.85 -9.68 -2.17
C LEU A 101 5.08 -10.47 -2.64
N PRO A 102 5.12 -11.79 -2.43
CA PRO A 102 6.00 -12.69 -3.16
C PRO A 102 5.87 -12.52 -4.68
N ASP A 103 6.90 -12.84 -5.42
CA ASP A 103 6.97 -12.58 -6.87
C ASP A 103 5.86 -13.29 -7.66
N ASP A 104 5.53 -14.51 -7.31
CA ASP A 104 4.48 -15.32 -7.92
C ASP A 104 3.07 -14.77 -7.63
N GLU A 105 2.80 -14.37 -6.38
CA GLU A 105 1.54 -13.74 -5.99
C GLU A 105 1.40 -12.36 -6.64
N ARG A 106 2.48 -11.58 -6.68
CA ARG A 106 2.50 -10.29 -7.36
C ARG A 106 2.23 -10.44 -8.86
N ALA A 107 2.88 -11.40 -9.54
CA ALA A 107 2.65 -11.67 -10.94
C ALA A 107 1.20 -12.10 -11.22
N THR A 108 0.61 -12.89 -10.34
CA THR A 108 -0.79 -13.28 -10.44
C THR A 108 -1.72 -12.08 -10.32
N LEU A 109 -1.52 -11.26 -9.29
CA LEU A 109 -2.34 -10.06 -9.08
C LEU A 109 -2.17 -9.04 -10.24
N LEU A 110 -0.97 -8.90 -10.81
CA LEU A 110 -0.75 -8.04 -11.97
C LEU A 110 -1.55 -8.51 -13.20
N ARG A 111 -1.67 -9.82 -13.42
CA ARG A 111 -2.53 -10.37 -14.50
C ARG A 111 -4.00 -10.05 -14.25
N GLU A 112 -4.50 -10.28 -13.03
CA GLU A 112 -5.87 -9.94 -12.64
C GLU A 112 -6.18 -8.46 -12.83
N LEU A 113 -5.24 -7.58 -12.42
CA LEU A 113 -5.39 -6.13 -12.59
C LEU A 113 -5.39 -5.73 -14.07
N ARG A 114 -4.55 -6.36 -14.91
CA ARG A 114 -4.53 -6.13 -16.35
C ARG A 114 -5.88 -6.46 -16.99
N GLU A 115 -6.46 -7.60 -16.65
CA GLU A 115 -7.77 -8.00 -17.12
C GLU A 115 -8.87 -7.05 -16.64
N HIS A 116 -8.83 -6.68 -15.36
CA HIS A 116 -9.81 -5.77 -14.74
C HIS A 116 -9.81 -4.37 -15.36
N TYR A 117 -8.63 -3.82 -15.66
CA TYR A 117 -8.50 -2.44 -16.17
C TYR A 117 -8.52 -2.34 -17.71
N GLY A 118 -8.27 -3.44 -18.42
CA GLY A 118 -8.33 -3.49 -19.89
C GLY A 118 -7.44 -2.42 -20.54
N SER A 119 -8.02 -1.59 -21.40
CA SER A 119 -7.29 -0.53 -22.14
C SER A 119 -6.60 0.52 -21.24
N ARG A 120 -7.06 0.69 -20.01
CA ARG A 120 -6.46 1.63 -19.04
C ARG A 120 -5.20 1.08 -18.38
N TRP A 121 -4.90 -0.21 -18.55
CA TRP A 121 -3.80 -0.89 -17.87
C TRP A 121 -2.42 -0.28 -18.12
N SER A 122 -2.12 0.15 -19.35
CA SER A 122 -0.80 0.69 -19.71
C SER A 122 -0.37 1.82 -18.77
N LYS A 123 -1.24 2.83 -18.59
CA LYS A 123 -0.97 3.97 -17.68
C LYS A 123 -0.76 3.54 -16.24
N MET A 124 -1.52 2.53 -15.78
CA MET A 124 -1.43 2.03 -14.39
C MET A 124 -0.17 1.22 -14.16
N ARG A 125 0.23 0.41 -15.14
CA ARG A 125 1.47 -0.38 -15.12
C ARG A 125 2.69 0.52 -14.92
N ASP A 126 2.81 1.59 -15.70
CA ASP A 126 3.93 2.52 -15.60
C ASP A 126 4.03 3.16 -14.20
N GLY A 127 2.89 3.48 -13.57
CA GLY A 127 2.85 3.97 -12.19
C GLY A 127 3.26 2.91 -11.16
N ILE A 128 2.90 1.65 -11.39
CA ILE A 128 3.31 0.53 -10.53
C ILE A 128 4.82 0.29 -10.64
N GLU A 129 5.37 0.29 -11.86
CA GLU A 129 6.82 0.12 -12.11
C GLU A 129 7.64 1.22 -11.43
N ARG A 130 7.27 2.50 -11.64
CA ARG A 130 7.91 3.64 -10.92
C ARG A 130 7.85 3.48 -9.40
N SER A 131 6.77 2.93 -8.88
CA SER A 131 6.63 2.69 -7.44
C SER A 131 7.64 1.65 -6.93
N GLY A 132 7.99 0.65 -7.73
CA GLY A 132 9.05 -0.32 -7.41
C GLY A 132 10.42 0.34 -7.28
N GLU A 133 10.76 1.24 -8.20
CA GLU A 133 12.00 2.03 -8.14
C GLU A 133 12.03 2.92 -6.89
N THR A 134 10.90 3.56 -6.57
CA THR A 134 10.78 4.43 -5.40
C THR A 134 10.94 3.63 -4.09
N ILE A 135 10.35 2.44 -3.99
CA ILE A 135 10.55 1.55 -2.83
C ILE A 135 12.01 1.14 -2.70
N ALA A 136 12.63 0.71 -3.79
CA ALA A 136 14.03 0.28 -3.77
C ALA A 136 14.97 1.39 -3.29
N LYS A 137 14.68 2.65 -3.65
CA LYS A 137 15.50 3.80 -3.32
C LYS A 137 15.19 4.39 -1.94
N HIS A 138 13.91 4.48 -1.57
CA HIS A 138 13.44 5.27 -0.44
C HIS A 138 12.67 4.47 0.61
N GLY A 139 12.25 3.23 0.31
CA GLY A 139 11.49 2.37 1.22
C GLY A 139 9.98 2.64 1.26
N PHE A 140 9.45 3.49 0.38
CA PHE A 140 8.03 3.79 0.29
C PHE A 140 7.56 4.00 -1.15
N THR A 141 6.26 3.98 -1.39
CA THR A 141 5.63 4.34 -2.66
C THR A 141 5.06 5.74 -2.60
N MET A 142 4.83 6.33 -3.77
CA MET A 142 4.14 7.60 -3.93
C MET A 142 2.98 7.47 -4.91
N SER A 143 1.95 8.28 -4.73
CA SER A 143 0.88 8.54 -5.69
C SER A 143 0.56 10.03 -5.63
N ALA A 144 0.82 10.75 -6.72
CA ALA A 144 0.60 12.18 -6.86
C ALA A 144 -0.43 12.41 -7.96
N GLY A 145 -1.72 12.58 -7.58
CA GLY A 145 -2.82 12.79 -8.52
C GLY A 145 -3.19 11.58 -9.38
N GLU A 146 -2.65 10.39 -9.11
CA GLU A 146 -2.89 9.20 -9.96
C GLU A 146 -4.19 8.47 -9.63
N TRP A 147 -4.76 8.66 -8.45
CA TRP A 147 -6.07 8.16 -8.05
C TRP A 147 -7.15 9.24 -8.18
N GLN A 148 -6.94 10.35 -7.52
CA GLN A 148 -7.74 11.58 -7.61
C GLN A 148 -6.75 12.72 -7.82
N ASP A 149 -7.04 13.59 -8.77
CA ASP A 149 -6.09 14.61 -9.25
C ASP A 149 -5.62 15.56 -8.15
N ASP A 150 -6.44 15.76 -7.14
CA ASP A 150 -6.19 16.64 -6.00
C ASP A 150 -5.64 15.93 -4.76
N VAL A 151 -5.36 14.62 -4.83
CA VAL A 151 -4.89 13.81 -3.69
C VAL A 151 -3.49 13.27 -3.92
N HIS A 152 -2.60 13.59 -3.00
CA HIS A 152 -1.25 13.07 -2.93
C HIS A 152 -1.03 12.19 -1.69
N ALA A 153 -0.30 11.11 -1.81
CA ALA A 153 -0.05 10.18 -0.72
C ALA A 153 1.27 9.43 -0.85
N VAL A 154 1.75 8.94 0.27
CA VAL A 154 2.83 7.94 0.39
C VAL A 154 2.28 6.64 0.97
N GLY A 155 2.94 5.52 0.68
CA GLY A 155 2.53 4.19 1.17
C GLY A 155 3.71 3.33 1.57
N VAL A 156 3.56 2.56 2.65
CA VAL A 156 4.54 1.60 3.15
C VAL A 156 3.82 0.31 3.54
N ALA A 157 4.36 -0.83 3.16
CA ALA A 157 3.83 -2.12 3.58
C ALA A 157 4.54 -2.66 4.82
N LEU A 158 3.81 -3.44 5.62
CA LEU A 158 4.28 -4.20 6.77
C LEU A 158 3.99 -5.69 6.52
N LYS A 159 5.01 -6.52 6.61
CA LYS A 159 4.87 -7.99 6.63
C LYS A 159 4.99 -8.49 8.06
N LEU A 160 4.08 -9.35 8.47
CA LEU A 160 4.15 -10.02 9.76
C LEU A 160 4.67 -11.44 9.59
N ASN A 161 5.35 -11.95 10.61
CA ASN A 161 5.90 -13.32 10.59
C ASN A 161 4.87 -14.39 10.95
N ASP A 162 3.61 -14.02 11.17
CA ASP A 162 2.51 -14.88 11.58
C ASP A 162 1.78 -15.56 10.40
N GLY A 163 2.27 -15.33 9.17
CA GLY A 163 1.65 -15.87 7.95
C GLY A 163 0.41 -15.11 7.51
N THR A 164 -0.01 -14.05 8.22
CA THR A 164 -1.02 -13.13 7.70
C THR A 164 -0.42 -12.32 6.56
N GLY A 165 -1.20 -12.07 5.50
CA GLY A 165 -0.73 -11.32 4.33
C GLY A 165 -0.22 -9.94 4.71
N PRO A 166 0.50 -9.24 3.81
CA PRO A 166 1.02 -7.92 4.13
C PRO A 166 -0.13 -6.95 4.41
N TYR A 167 0.10 -6.08 5.36
CA TYR A 167 -0.71 -4.87 5.57
C TYR A 167 -0.02 -3.69 4.89
N ALA A 168 -0.78 -2.66 4.53
CA ALA A 168 -0.20 -1.44 4.01
C ALA A 168 -0.73 -0.22 4.75
N PHE A 169 0.16 0.73 4.96
CA PHE A 169 -0.12 2.03 5.56
C PHE A 169 -0.02 3.11 4.50
N ASN A 170 -0.79 4.17 4.64
CA ASN A 170 -0.60 5.38 3.87
C ASN A 170 -0.73 6.63 4.74
N CYS A 171 -0.15 7.72 4.23
CA CYS A 171 -0.40 9.07 4.70
C CYS A 171 -0.68 9.94 3.47
N GLY A 172 -1.85 10.58 3.42
CA GLY A 172 -2.31 11.36 2.28
C GLY A 172 -3.01 12.64 2.69
N ALA A 173 -2.98 13.62 1.77
CA ALA A 173 -3.64 14.91 1.93
C ALA A 173 -3.91 15.54 0.56
N PRO A 174 -4.66 16.65 0.48
CA PRO A 174 -4.77 17.44 -0.75
C PRO A 174 -3.40 17.86 -1.30
N ALA A 175 -3.27 17.86 -2.63
CA ALA A 175 -2.02 18.14 -3.35
C ALA A 175 -1.34 19.46 -2.93
N PHE A 176 -2.14 20.51 -2.66
CA PHE A 176 -1.60 21.80 -2.21
C PHE A 176 -0.91 21.72 -0.85
N ARG A 177 -1.24 20.73 -0.02
CA ARG A 177 -0.63 20.48 1.29
C ARG A 177 0.53 19.50 1.21
N PHE A 178 0.41 18.47 0.38
CA PHE A 178 1.39 17.43 0.17
C PHE A 178 1.98 17.52 -1.24
N THR A 179 2.90 18.49 -1.45
CA THR A 179 3.67 18.56 -2.70
C THR A 179 4.53 17.31 -2.88
N GLU A 180 4.91 16.98 -4.10
CA GLU A 180 5.77 15.81 -4.38
C GLU A 180 7.11 15.90 -3.63
N GLU A 181 7.69 17.10 -3.54
CA GLU A 181 8.90 17.34 -2.77
C GLU A 181 8.70 17.01 -1.29
N ARG A 182 7.57 17.42 -0.71
CA ARG A 182 7.22 17.13 0.68
C ARG A 182 6.95 15.65 0.90
N LEU A 183 6.30 14.96 -0.06
CA LEU A 183 6.13 13.51 -0.01
C LEU A 183 7.47 12.80 0.07
N LEU A 184 8.44 13.23 -0.76
CA LEU A 184 9.75 12.59 -0.86
C LEU A 184 10.63 12.84 0.36
N ASN A 185 10.68 14.09 0.85
CA ASN A 185 11.67 14.53 1.83
C ASN A 185 11.17 14.58 3.28
N ASP A 186 9.85 14.57 3.50
CA ASP A 186 9.26 14.68 4.85
C ASP A 186 8.30 13.51 5.14
N ILE A 187 7.20 13.39 4.39
CA ILE A 187 6.10 12.49 4.72
C ILE A 187 6.49 11.02 4.55
N GLY A 188 7.15 10.66 3.44
CA GLY A 188 7.60 9.30 3.17
C GLY A 188 8.55 8.77 4.23
N PRO A 189 9.66 9.47 4.56
CA PRO A 189 10.55 9.08 5.65
C PRO A 189 9.86 8.91 7.01
N ARG A 190 8.92 9.78 7.36
CA ARG A 190 8.14 9.67 8.60
C ARG A 190 7.24 8.44 8.60
N LEU A 191 6.57 8.14 7.47
CA LEU A 191 5.73 6.96 7.35
C LEU A 191 6.57 5.67 7.47
N VAL A 192 7.77 5.63 6.87
CA VAL A 192 8.72 4.51 7.01
C VAL A 192 9.11 4.33 8.48
N ALA A 193 9.48 5.42 9.17
CA ALA A 193 9.85 5.36 10.58
C ALA A 193 8.67 4.86 11.45
N MET A 194 7.45 5.35 11.19
CA MET A 194 6.25 4.90 11.88
C MET A 194 6.03 3.38 11.70
N VAL A 195 6.11 2.89 10.46
CA VAL A 195 5.87 1.46 10.18
C VAL A 195 6.94 0.58 10.83
N ARG A 196 8.20 1.01 10.86
CA ARG A 196 9.28 0.31 11.58
C ARG A 196 9.02 0.22 13.09
N ASN A 197 8.49 1.28 13.70
CA ASN A 197 8.13 1.26 15.11
C ASN A 197 6.97 0.29 15.38
N ILE A 198 6.00 0.23 14.48
CA ILE A 198 4.89 -0.75 14.55
C ILE A 198 5.44 -2.18 14.36
N GLU A 199 6.35 -2.38 13.41
CA GLU A 199 7.02 -3.64 13.17
C GLU A 199 7.72 -4.15 14.43
N ALA A 200 8.53 -3.31 15.05
CA ALA A 200 9.22 -3.64 16.29
C ALA A 200 8.25 -4.05 17.41
N ALA A 201 7.08 -3.39 17.49
CA ALA A 201 6.05 -3.69 18.48
C ALA A 201 5.30 -5.01 18.18
N LEU A 202 5.23 -5.42 16.92
CA LEU A 202 4.49 -6.62 16.46
C LEU A 202 5.40 -7.80 16.11
N GLY A 203 6.72 -7.62 16.07
CA GLY A 203 7.68 -8.64 15.61
C GLY A 203 7.59 -8.94 14.11
N GLY A 204 7.12 -7.99 13.30
CA GLY A 204 7.03 -8.08 11.84
C GLY A 204 8.30 -7.62 11.11
N ILE A 205 8.28 -7.63 9.77
CA ILE A 205 9.39 -7.18 8.91
C ILE A 205 8.89 -6.08 7.96
N ALA A 206 9.36 -4.85 8.14
CA ALA A 206 9.10 -3.76 7.20
C ALA A 206 10.12 -3.78 6.04
N PRO A 207 9.75 -3.32 4.83
CA PRO A 207 10.68 -3.18 3.72
C PRO A 207 11.84 -2.23 4.08
N GLN A 208 13.08 -2.68 3.87
CA GLN A 208 14.25 -1.82 4.01
C GLN A 208 14.62 -1.24 2.65
N PRO A 209 15.01 0.05 2.56
CA PRO A 209 15.61 0.58 1.36
C PRO A 209 16.91 -0.18 1.08
N ALA A 210 17.19 -0.47 -0.19
CA ALA A 210 18.43 -1.09 -0.61
C ALA A 210 19.61 -0.27 -0.07
N GLN A 211 20.46 -0.89 0.74
CA GLN A 211 21.69 -0.25 1.20
C GLN A 211 22.54 0.00 -0.04
N SER A 212 22.84 1.27 -0.31
CA SER A 212 23.82 1.62 -1.33
C SER A 212 25.16 1.03 -0.91
N GLU A 213 25.55 -0.10 -1.51
CA GLU A 213 26.90 -0.60 -1.41
C GLU A 213 27.84 0.52 -1.89
N LYS A 214 28.51 1.16 -0.94
CA LYS A 214 29.68 1.96 -1.23
C LYS A 214 30.71 1.01 -1.83
N ARG A 215 30.78 0.96 -3.17
CA ARG A 215 31.89 0.35 -3.88
C ARG A 215 33.20 0.98 -3.38
N GLN A 216 33.83 0.33 -2.43
CA GLN A 216 35.22 0.58 -2.18
C GLN A 216 36.01 0.09 -3.41
N SER A 217 36.41 1.06 -4.22
CA SER A 217 37.36 0.85 -5.31
C SER A 217 38.71 0.45 -4.70
N LYS A 218 38.92 -0.84 -4.49
CA LYS A 218 40.29 -1.38 -4.33
C LYS A 218 40.88 -1.56 -5.72
N ASN A 219 41.62 -0.55 -6.12
CA ASN A 219 42.60 -0.60 -7.18
C ASN A 219 43.59 -1.74 -6.89
N LYS A 220 43.58 -2.82 -7.69
CA LYS A 220 44.73 -3.74 -7.84
C LYS A 220 44.89 -4.06 -9.32
N ASN A 221 46.00 -3.52 -9.86
CA ASN A 221 46.61 -3.91 -11.15
C ASN A 221 46.79 -5.43 -11.25
N GLY A 222 46.50 -6.00 -12.42
CA GLY A 222 46.83 -7.36 -12.77
C GLY A 222 46.17 -7.77 -14.10
N LYS A 223 46.95 -7.73 -15.17
CA LYS A 223 46.65 -8.17 -16.54
C LYS A 223 46.71 -9.71 -16.65
N PRO A 224 46.45 -10.28 -17.85
CA PRO A 224 45.15 -10.65 -18.45
C PRO A 224 45.13 -12.16 -18.82
N GLY A 225 44.01 -12.68 -19.17
CA GLY A 225 43.93 -14.03 -19.76
C GLY A 225 42.53 -14.58 -19.95
N GLY A 226 42.06 -14.55 -21.17
CA GLY A 226 41.53 -15.70 -21.89
C GLY A 226 40.07 -16.13 -21.73
N ARG A 227 39.29 -15.92 -22.81
CA ARG A 227 38.27 -16.84 -23.38
C ARG A 227 36.97 -17.10 -22.63
N ILE A 228 35.94 -16.86 -23.26
CA ILE A 228 34.94 -17.48 -24.19
C ILE A 228 33.53 -17.28 -23.62
N ALA A 229 32.73 -16.50 -24.28
CA ALA A 229 31.61 -16.75 -25.17
C ALA A 229 30.37 -17.47 -24.60
N ARG A 230 29.23 -16.83 -24.93
CA ARG A 230 27.87 -17.37 -25.06
C ARG A 230 27.09 -17.69 -23.79
N VAL A 231 26.14 -16.85 -23.47
CA VAL A 231 24.69 -17.12 -23.66
C VAL A 231 23.94 -15.77 -23.54
N ALA A 232 23.64 -15.21 -24.66
CA ALA A 232 22.58 -14.22 -24.81
C ALA A 232 21.68 -14.77 -25.91
N GLU A 233 20.51 -15.24 -25.49
CA GLU A 233 19.29 -15.37 -26.32
C GLU A 233 18.19 -16.02 -25.48
N GLY A 234 17.12 -15.31 -25.30
CA GLY A 234 15.92 -15.91 -24.75
C GLY A 234 15.04 -14.97 -23.91
N PHE A 235 14.69 -13.80 -24.42
CA PHE A 235 13.49 -13.10 -23.91
C PHE A 235 12.96 -12.13 -24.99
N ARG A 236 12.43 -12.71 -26.09
CA ARG A 236 11.41 -12.08 -26.92
C ARG A 236 10.40 -13.16 -27.27
N GLN A 237 9.16 -12.89 -27.01
CA GLN A 237 7.92 -13.65 -27.25
C GLN A 237 7.36 -14.39 -26.04
N ALA A 238 6.47 -13.70 -25.34
CA ALA A 238 5.10 -14.09 -24.97
C ALA A 238 4.38 -12.86 -24.40
#